data_b62718bcb72a506ab5551fc03caf1122
#
_entry.id   b62718bcb72a506ab5551fc03caf1122
#
_cell.length_a   1.000
_cell.length_b   1.000
_cell.length_c   1.000
_cell.angle_alpha   90.00
_cell.angle_beta   90.00
_cell.angle_gamma   90.00
#
_symmetry.space_group_name_H-M   'P 1'
#
loop_
_entity.id
_entity.type
_entity.pdbx_description
1 polymer ?
#
loop_
_entity_poly.entity_id
_entity_poly.type
_entity_poly.pdbx_seq_one_letter_code
_entity_poly.pdbx_strand_id
1 'polypeptide(L)'
;MKKMLAVCMAVIFFFALLPSGEARAELPKGKTIALLVKGTSHAPLARSILIRALLDEGYKAVDEKQLERIRQNKAAILALEGNVEAIMALGRTFGFSVLLSGSVAVPSPVRNEFGLFTATATVSATACTASNARQVAAGSASAKEIGYTAEEAARKAVEVATRSAAASLLGKTPPQPPDSAGATFLVIAPARSFAEAHALAASCRDAGASNASVSRFAGGRAEIDVSYSGSARQLLAALLAKRPDLKEETVE
;
A
#
# COMPACT_ATOMS: atom_id res chain seq x y z
N MET A 1 -20.84 50.76 -25.85
CA MET A 1 -21.10 49.39 -25.32
C MET A 1 -20.00 48.34 -25.57
N LYS A 2 -18.82 48.71 -26.10
CA LYS A 2 -17.69 47.72 -26.35
C LYS A 2 -16.59 47.69 -25.28
N LYS A 3 -16.68 48.54 -24.24
CA LYS A 3 -15.63 48.61 -23.17
C LYS A 3 -16.00 47.90 -21.87
N MET A 4 -17.23 47.40 -21.71
CA MET A 4 -17.67 46.65 -20.51
C MET A 4 -17.47 45.13 -20.63
N LEU A 5 -17.23 44.61 -21.83
CA LEU A 5 -17.04 43.14 -22.03
C LEU A 5 -15.62 42.67 -21.75
N ALA A 6 -14.64 43.59 -21.74
CA ALA A 6 -13.20 43.22 -21.52
C ALA A 6 -12.83 43.04 -20.03
N VAL A 7 -13.63 43.62 -19.11
CA VAL A 7 -13.30 43.54 -17.66
C VAL A 7 -13.83 42.23 -17.04
N CYS A 8 -14.91 41.64 -17.57
CA CYS A 8 -15.42 40.36 -17.05
C CYS A 8 -14.58 39.14 -17.44
N MET A 9 -13.78 39.21 -18.49
CA MET A 9 -12.93 38.09 -18.93
C MET A 9 -11.61 37.98 -18.15
N ALA A 10 -11.14 39.08 -17.54
CA ALA A 10 -9.91 39.09 -16.76
C ALA A 10 -10.05 38.49 -15.34
N VAL A 11 -11.29 38.46 -14.81
CA VAL A 11 -11.55 37.93 -13.46
C VAL A 11 -11.69 36.41 -13.44
N ILE A 12 -12.03 35.78 -14.54
CA ILE A 12 -12.21 34.29 -14.61
C ILE A 12 -10.88 33.57 -14.71
N PHE A 13 -9.81 34.23 -15.16
CA PHE A 13 -8.50 33.56 -15.35
C PHE A 13 -7.60 33.55 -14.11
N PHE A 14 -7.97 34.29 -13.04
CA PHE A 14 -7.15 34.35 -11.82
C PHE A 14 -7.52 33.31 -10.77
N PHE A 15 -8.60 32.54 -10.98
CA PHE A 15 -9.06 31.52 -10.01
C PHE A 15 -8.49 30.10 -10.28
N ALA A 16 -7.72 29.92 -11.35
CA ALA A 16 -7.22 28.60 -11.79
C ALA A 16 -5.81 28.26 -11.30
N LEU A 17 -5.17 29.09 -10.48
CA LEU A 17 -3.80 28.89 -9.96
C LEU A 17 -3.72 28.90 -8.44
N LEU A 18 -4.78 28.46 -7.75
CA LEU A 18 -4.59 28.03 -6.35
C LEU A 18 -3.92 26.66 -6.42
N PRO A 19 -2.66 26.52 -5.94
CA PRO A 19 -2.10 25.20 -5.75
C PRO A 19 -3.06 24.47 -4.81
N SER A 20 -3.64 23.38 -5.29
CA SER A 20 -4.30 22.38 -4.45
C SER A 20 -3.21 21.81 -3.55
N GLY A 21 -2.87 22.55 -2.50
CA GLY A 21 -2.07 22.05 -1.41
C GLY A 21 -2.88 20.91 -0.82
N GLU A 22 -2.60 19.69 -1.25
CA GLU A 22 -3.01 18.52 -0.50
C GLU A 22 -2.49 18.75 0.91
N ALA A 23 -3.40 19.09 1.82
CA ALA A 23 -3.10 19.20 3.24
C ALA A 23 -2.71 17.77 3.66
N ARG A 24 -1.41 17.45 3.54
CA ARG A 24 -0.84 16.22 4.07
C ARG A 24 -1.16 16.23 5.54
N ALA A 25 -2.09 15.37 5.93
CA ALA A 25 -2.40 15.14 7.32
C ALA A 25 -1.14 14.59 7.98
N GLU A 26 -0.50 15.39 8.80
CA GLU A 26 0.74 15.04 9.51
C GLU A 26 0.42 14.83 10.97
N LEU A 27 0.88 13.70 11.51
CA LEU A 27 0.76 13.43 12.95
C LEU A 27 1.52 14.48 13.77
N PRO A 28 0.93 15.05 14.84
CA PRO A 28 1.59 16.07 15.65
C PRO A 28 2.79 15.47 16.38
N LYS A 29 4.00 15.99 16.08
CA LYS A 29 5.26 15.53 16.68
C LYS A 29 5.33 15.81 18.19
N GLY A 30 6.07 14.97 18.92
CA GLY A 30 6.28 15.13 20.36
C GLY A 30 5.07 14.81 21.23
N LYS A 31 3.96 14.34 20.66
CA LYS A 31 2.77 13.95 21.41
C LYS A 31 2.79 12.47 21.75
N THR A 32 2.17 12.12 22.89
CA THR A 32 2.01 10.72 23.31
C THR A 32 0.83 10.10 22.57
N ILE A 33 1.06 8.95 21.96
CA ILE A 33 0.09 8.24 21.13
C ILE A 33 -0.35 6.95 21.86
N ALA A 34 -1.65 6.75 22.03
CA ALA A 34 -2.22 5.48 22.41
C ALA A 34 -2.68 4.72 21.15
N LEU A 35 -2.30 3.45 21.02
CA LEU A 35 -2.63 2.62 19.85
C LEU A 35 -3.58 1.48 20.23
N LEU A 36 -4.77 1.50 19.65
CA LEU A 36 -5.76 0.43 19.75
C LEU A 36 -5.97 -0.21 18.38
N VAL A 37 -5.78 -1.52 18.27
CA VAL A 37 -6.01 -2.28 17.04
C VAL A 37 -7.03 -3.37 17.30
N LYS A 38 -8.10 -3.40 16.50
CA LYS A 38 -9.11 -4.45 16.48
C LYS A 38 -8.92 -5.38 15.29
N GLY A 39 -9.42 -6.61 15.40
CA GLY A 39 -9.42 -7.55 14.27
C GLY A 39 -9.12 -8.98 14.68
N THR A 40 -8.55 -9.72 13.75
CA THR A 40 -8.25 -11.15 13.85
C THR A 40 -7.09 -11.45 14.82
N SER A 41 -6.68 -12.72 14.91
CA SER A 41 -5.49 -13.20 15.64
C SER A 41 -4.21 -12.45 15.28
N HIS A 42 -4.15 -11.79 14.12
CA HIS A 42 -2.99 -11.03 13.64
C HIS A 42 -2.97 -9.54 14.11
N ALA A 43 -3.98 -9.08 14.84
CA ALA A 43 -3.99 -7.70 15.38
C ALA A 43 -2.78 -7.36 16.27
N PRO A 44 -2.25 -8.28 17.13
CA PRO A 44 -1.03 -8.03 17.89
C PRO A 44 0.20 -7.78 17.01
N LEU A 45 0.33 -8.52 15.90
CA LEU A 45 1.41 -8.32 14.92
C LEU A 45 1.34 -6.93 14.27
N ALA A 46 0.17 -6.56 13.75
CA ALA A 46 -0.04 -5.24 13.15
C ALA A 46 0.25 -4.11 14.16
N ARG A 47 -0.19 -4.28 15.42
CA ARG A 47 0.10 -3.32 16.47
C ARG A 47 1.60 -3.15 16.71
N SER A 48 2.36 -4.22 16.82
CA SER A 48 3.80 -4.15 17.06
C SER A 48 4.53 -3.43 15.93
N ILE A 49 4.13 -3.67 14.67
CA ILE A 49 4.70 -3.01 13.49
C ILE A 49 4.35 -1.51 13.47
N LEU A 50 3.09 -1.15 13.76
CA LEU A 50 2.67 0.26 13.84
C LEU A 50 3.41 1.01 14.95
N ILE A 51 3.53 0.43 16.16
CA ILE A 51 4.28 1.02 17.26
C ILE A 51 5.72 1.25 16.85
N ARG A 52 6.38 0.25 16.27
CA ARG A 52 7.76 0.38 15.81
C ARG A 52 7.92 1.51 14.80
N ALA A 53 7.05 1.56 13.78
CA ALA A 53 7.09 2.62 12.79
C ALA A 53 6.92 4.03 13.41
N LEU A 54 6.07 4.17 14.43
CA LEU A 54 5.90 5.43 15.16
C LEU A 54 7.15 5.79 15.97
N LEU A 55 7.75 4.83 16.67
CA LEU A 55 8.96 5.05 17.47
C LEU A 55 10.16 5.41 16.58
N ASP A 56 10.33 4.75 15.44
CA ASP A 56 11.38 5.04 14.44
C ASP A 56 11.28 6.49 13.91
N GLU A 57 10.07 7.07 13.90
CA GLU A 57 9.81 8.48 13.54
C GLU A 57 9.88 9.46 14.72
N GLY A 58 10.28 8.99 15.90
CA GLY A 58 10.45 9.80 17.10
C GLY A 58 9.15 10.14 17.84
N TYR A 59 8.04 9.44 17.54
CA TYR A 59 6.81 9.57 18.34
C TYR A 59 6.93 8.82 19.66
N LYS A 60 6.17 9.26 20.66
CA LYS A 60 6.08 8.59 21.96
C LYS A 60 4.83 7.73 22.02
N ALA A 61 4.99 6.44 22.26
CA ALA A 61 3.87 5.52 22.49
C ALA A 61 3.58 5.41 24.00
N VAL A 62 2.33 5.20 24.33
CA VAL A 62 1.90 4.78 25.67
C VAL A 62 2.47 3.41 25.98
N ASP A 63 2.94 3.20 27.21
CA ASP A 63 3.50 1.90 27.62
C ASP A 63 2.46 0.77 27.60
N GLU A 64 2.92 -0.49 27.51
CA GLU A 64 2.04 -1.64 27.32
C GLU A 64 1.09 -1.86 28.51
N LYS A 65 1.52 -1.57 29.76
CA LYS A 65 0.66 -1.71 30.94
C LYS A 65 -0.48 -0.69 30.93
N GLN A 66 -0.20 0.52 30.54
CA GLN A 66 -1.20 1.57 30.40
C GLN A 66 -2.12 1.26 29.21
N LEU A 67 -1.59 0.75 28.10
CA LEU A 67 -2.37 0.35 26.94
C LEU A 67 -3.34 -0.78 27.28
N GLU A 68 -2.92 -1.75 28.11
CA GLU A 68 -3.80 -2.81 28.56
C GLU A 68 -4.95 -2.29 29.42
N ARG A 69 -4.68 -1.33 30.34
CA ARG A 69 -5.74 -0.65 31.11
C ARG A 69 -6.73 0.10 30.20
N ILE A 70 -6.22 0.73 29.14
CA ILE A 70 -7.07 1.40 28.15
C ILE A 70 -7.98 0.38 27.47
N ARG A 71 -7.46 -0.77 27.03
CA ARG A 71 -8.24 -1.83 26.38
C ARG A 71 -9.34 -2.43 27.25
N GLN A 72 -9.07 -2.56 28.53
CA GLN A 72 -10.04 -3.07 29.51
C GLN A 72 -11.14 -2.05 29.84
N ASN A 73 -10.95 -0.78 29.46
CA ASN A 73 -11.95 0.26 29.66
C ASN A 73 -13.08 0.13 28.64
N LYS A 74 -14.32 0.18 29.10
CA LYS A 74 -15.50 0.12 28.20
C LYS A 74 -15.52 1.22 27.15
N ALA A 75 -14.97 2.39 27.45
CA ALA A 75 -14.83 3.49 26.50
C ALA A 75 -13.90 3.15 25.33
N ALA A 76 -12.97 2.20 25.47
CA ALA A 76 -12.08 1.81 24.36
C ALA A 76 -12.83 1.18 23.18
N ILE A 77 -13.88 0.41 23.45
CA ILE A 77 -14.74 -0.18 22.40
C ILE A 77 -15.43 0.94 21.61
N LEU A 78 -16.05 1.88 22.33
CA LEU A 78 -16.71 3.03 21.72
C LEU A 78 -15.74 3.94 20.98
N ALA A 79 -14.52 4.14 21.51
CA ALA A 79 -13.50 4.92 20.86
C ALA A 79 -13.01 4.27 19.54
N LEU A 80 -12.94 2.92 19.48
CA LEU A 80 -12.64 2.18 18.25
C LEU A 80 -13.76 2.27 17.20
N GLU A 81 -14.97 2.60 17.63
CA GLU A 81 -16.13 2.88 16.77
C GLU A 81 -16.22 4.36 16.37
N GLY A 82 -15.27 5.19 16.84
CA GLY A 82 -15.21 6.61 16.51
C GLY A 82 -16.03 7.53 17.42
N ASN A 83 -16.49 7.04 18.57
CA ASN A 83 -17.25 7.86 19.51
C ASN A 83 -16.35 8.97 20.10
N VAL A 84 -16.73 10.23 19.83
CA VAL A 84 -15.98 11.42 20.20
C VAL A 84 -15.80 11.55 21.72
N GLU A 85 -16.87 11.35 22.48
CA GLU A 85 -16.84 11.48 23.93
C GLU A 85 -15.94 10.42 24.57
N ALA A 86 -15.99 9.19 24.06
CA ALA A 86 -15.14 8.11 24.52
C ALA A 86 -13.65 8.38 24.23
N ILE A 87 -13.31 8.91 23.07
CA ILE A 87 -11.94 9.31 22.72
C ILE A 87 -11.43 10.40 23.68
N MET A 88 -12.24 11.41 23.90
CA MET A 88 -11.89 12.51 24.80
C MET A 88 -11.78 12.06 26.27
N ALA A 89 -12.68 11.20 26.73
CA ALA A 89 -12.65 10.63 28.07
C ALA A 89 -11.40 9.81 28.32
N LEU A 90 -11.04 8.92 27.36
CA LEU A 90 -9.83 8.12 27.44
C LEU A 90 -8.58 9.00 27.48
N GLY A 91 -8.50 10.03 26.62
CA GLY A 91 -7.38 10.96 26.59
C GLY A 91 -7.15 11.69 27.93
N ARG A 92 -8.24 12.13 28.56
CA ARG A 92 -8.19 12.78 29.89
C ARG A 92 -7.77 11.81 30.99
N THR A 93 -8.31 10.59 30.97
CA THR A 93 -8.04 9.58 32.01
C THR A 93 -6.62 9.04 31.94
N PHE A 94 -6.11 8.81 30.73
CA PHE A 94 -4.82 8.14 30.51
C PHE A 94 -3.69 9.07 30.03
N GLY A 95 -3.97 10.36 29.82
CA GLY A 95 -2.94 11.37 29.55
C GLY A 95 -2.27 11.27 28.17
N PHE A 96 -2.87 10.61 27.19
CA PHE A 96 -2.37 10.63 25.82
C PHE A 96 -2.98 11.79 25.01
N SER A 97 -2.27 12.24 23.99
CA SER A 97 -2.70 13.36 23.15
C SER A 97 -3.34 12.94 21.83
N VAL A 98 -2.99 11.76 21.35
CA VAL A 98 -3.49 11.20 20.09
C VAL A 98 -3.91 9.75 20.31
N LEU A 99 -5.11 9.42 19.87
CA LEU A 99 -5.57 8.03 19.74
C LEU A 99 -5.35 7.58 18.30
N LEU A 100 -4.58 6.53 18.13
CA LEU A 100 -4.47 5.79 16.87
C LEU A 100 -5.36 4.55 16.99
N SER A 101 -6.45 4.51 16.26
CA SER A 101 -7.34 3.37 16.12
C SER A 101 -7.06 2.64 14.83
N GLY A 102 -6.92 1.32 14.87
CA GLY A 102 -6.67 0.49 13.69
C GLY A 102 -7.59 -0.73 13.61
N SER A 103 -7.72 -1.27 12.41
CA SER A 103 -8.37 -2.56 12.18
C SER A 103 -7.56 -3.41 11.22
N VAL A 104 -7.61 -4.73 11.46
CA VAL A 104 -6.97 -5.76 10.62
C VAL A 104 -8.03 -6.77 10.21
N ALA A 105 -8.17 -6.96 8.91
CA ALA A 105 -9.05 -7.97 8.32
C ALA A 105 -8.21 -8.92 7.46
N VAL A 106 -8.33 -10.20 7.73
CA VAL A 106 -7.68 -11.28 6.96
C VAL A 106 -8.75 -12.32 6.66
N PRO A 107 -9.33 -12.32 5.46
CA PRO A 107 -10.18 -13.40 4.98
C PRO A 107 -9.42 -14.73 4.97
N SER A 108 -10.16 -15.83 5.01
CA SER A 108 -9.56 -17.17 4.97
C SER A 108 -8.63 -17.34 3.78
N PRO A 109 -7.38 -17.74 3.98
CA PRO A 109 -6.44 -18.00 2.90
C PRO A 109 -6.94 -19.08 1.95
N VAL A 110 -6.68 -18.91 0.65
CA VAL A 110 -7.11 -19.84 -0.40
C VAL A 110 -5.91 -20.68 -0.84
N ARG A 111 -6.09 -22.00 -0.90
CA ARG A 111 -5.07 -22.91 -1.41
C ARG A 111 -5.16 -22.97 -2.94
N ASN A 112 -4.04 -22.81 -3.63
CA ASN A 112 -3.95 -22.94 -5.08
C ASN A 112 -3.65 -24.39 -5.51
N GLU A 113 -3.66 -24.65 -6.80
CA GLU A 113 -3.40 -25.96 -7.40
C GLU A 113 -1.97 -26.49 -7.15
N PHE A 114 -1.02 -25.61 -6.85
CA PHE A 114 0.36 -25.96 -6.49
C PHE A 114 0.54 -26.30 -5.00
N GLY A 115 -0.55 -26.29 -4.23
CA GLY A 115 -0.52 -26.58 -2.79
C GLY A 115 -0.08 -25.40 -1.91
N LEU A 116 0.18 -24.24 -2.50
CA LEU A 116 0.50 -23.02 -1.78
C LEU A 116 -0.76 -22.29 -1.33
N PHE A 117 -0.66 -21.53 -0.25
CA PHE A 117 -1.73 -20.68 0.25
C PHE A 117 -1.54 -19.24 -0.16
N THR A 118 -2.61 -18.60 -0.59
CA THR A 118 -2.67 -17.17 -0.86
C THR A 118 -3.56 -16.50 0.18
N ALA A 119 -3.04 -15.48 0.86
CA ALA A 119 -3.79 -14.67 1.81
C ALA A 119 -3.82 -13.20 1.38
N THR A 120 -4.94 -12.55 1.63
CA THR A 120 -5.08 -11.09 1.49
C THR A 120 -5.30 -10.50 2.88
N ALA A 121 -4.58 -9.45 3.21
CA ALA A 121 -4.81 -8.69 4.44
C ALA A 121 -5.14 -7.24 4.10
N THR A 122 -6.09 -6.67 4.83
CA THR A 122 -6.41 -5.24 4.77
C THR A 122 -6.19 -4.65 6.16
N VAL A 123 -5.40 -3.59 6.21
CA VAL A 123 -5.11 -2.85 7.45
C VAL A 123 -5.52 -1.40 7.25
N SER A 124 -6.27 -0.86 8.20
CA SER A 124 -6.60 0.56 8.27
C SER A 124 -6.21 1.13 9.63
N ALA A 125 -5.76 2.37 9.63
CA ALA A 125 -5.40 3.09 10.84
C ALA A 125 -5.82 4.56 10.72
N THR A 126 -6.41 5.11 11.78
CA THR A 126 -6.86 6.49 11.84
C THR A 126 -6.38 7.12 13.14
N ALA A 127 -5.77 8.28 13.06
CA ALA A 127 -5.31 9.04 14.20
C ALA A 127 -6.24 10.22 14.50
N CYS A 128 -6.69 10.31 15.73
CA CYS A 128 -7.56 11.39 16.23
C CYS A 128 -6.90 12.09 17.42
N THR A 129 -7.00 13.40 17.50
CA THR A 129 -6.59 14.15 18.70
C THR A 129 -7.51 13.81 19.87
N ALA A 130 -6.95 13.57 21.05
CA ALA A 130 -7.72 13.24 22.25
C ALA A 130 -8.51 14.43 22.80
N SER A 131 -8.16 15.67 22.45
CA SER A 131 -8.81 16.88 22.97
C SER A 131 -10.18 17.17 22.37
N ASN A 132 -10.38 16.84 21.09
CA ASN A 132 -11.60 17.17 20.32
C ASN A 132 -11.98 16.06 19.32
N ALA A 133 -11.33 14.90 19.40
CA ALA A 133 -11.51 13.75 18.51
C ALA A 133 -11.36 14.06 16.99
N ARG A 134 -10.72 15.19 16.64
CA ARG A 134 -10.49 15.55 15.25
C ARG A 134 -9.49 14.58 14.63
N GLN A 135 -9.84 14.02 13.48
CA GLN A 135 -8.94 13.20 12.70
C GLN A 135 -7.78 14.04 12.15
N VAL A 136 -6.56 13.60 12.37
CA VAL A 136 -5.32 14.28 11.96
C VAL A 136 -4.51 13.50 10.95
N ALA A 137 -4.69 12.18 10.89
CA ALA A 137 -4.06 11.35 9.87
C ALA A 137 -4.88 10.07 9.66
N ALA A 138 -4.74 9.47 8.50
CA ALA A 138 -5.27 8.15 8.20
C ALA A 138 -4.33 7.42 7.23
N GLY A 139 -4.31 6.10 7.33
CA GLY A 139 -3.59 5.23 6.41
C GLY A 139 -4.35 3.92 6.24
N SER A 140 -4.42 3.44 5.02
CA SER A 140 -5.02 2.14 4.72
C SER A 140 -4.23 1.46 3.62
N ALA A 141 -4.07 0.16 3.72
CA ALA A 141 -3.43 -0.64 2.68
C ALA A 141 -3.94 -2.07 2.69
N SER A 142 -3.88 -2.70 1.52
CA SER A 142 -4.11 -4.12 1.36
C SER A 142 -2.87 -4.76 0.73
N ALA A 143 -2.57 -6.00 1.14
CA ALA A 143 -1.51 -6.80 0.55
C ALA A 143 -1.98 -8.22 0.34
N LYS A 144 -1.43 -8.86 -0.70
CA LYS A 144 -1.69 -10.26 -1.05
C LYS A 144 -0.36 -10.99 -1.07
N GLU A 145 -0.26 -12.06 -0.28
CA GLU A 145 0.98 -12.80 -0.10
C GLU A 145 0.76 -14.30 -0.23
N ILE A 146 1.84 -14.99 -0.57
CA ILE A 146 1.86 -16.44 -0.74
C ILE A 146 2.74 -17.07 0.34
N GLY A 147 2.30 -18.24 0.84
CA GLY A 147 3.04 -19.03 1.82
C GLY A 147 2.81 -20.52 1.63
N TYR A 148 3.66 -21.31 2.27
CA TYR A 148 3.51 -22.78 2.30
C TYR A 148 2.37 -23.20 3.24
N THR A 149 2.03 -22.36 4.20
CA THR A 149 0.89 -22.57 5.11
C THR A 149 -0.04 -21.36 5.08
N ALA A 150 -1.30 -21.59 5.45
CA ALA A 150 -2.30 -20.52 5.56
C ALA A 150 -1.86 -19.41 6.53
N GLU A 151 -1.28 -19.81 7.67
CA GLU A 151 -0.78 -18.88 8.69
C GLU A 151 0.41 -18.05 8.20
N GLU A 152 1.35 -18.68 7.49
CA GLU A 152 2.50 -17.98 6.90
C GLU A 152 2.06 -16.94 5.87
N ALA A 153 1.15 -17.31 4.95
CA ALA A 153 0.61 -16.40 3.95
C ALA A 153 -0.11 -15.22 4.62
N ALA A 154 -0.96 -15.48 5.61
CA ALA A 154 -1.69 -14.46 6.36
C ALA A 154 -0.74 -13.52 7.11
N ARG A 155 0.26 -14.06 7.80
CA ARG A 155 1.27 -13.27 8.52
C ARG A 155 2.04 -12.34 7.60
N LYS A 156 2.54 -12.85 6.45
CA LYS A 156 3.23 -12.04 5.44
C LYS A 156 2.33 -10.92 4.90
N ALA A 157 1.09 -11.25 4.55
CA ALA A 157 0.13 -10.26 4.04
C ALA A 157 -0.15 -9.14 5.06
N VAL A 158 -0.33 -9.49 6.35
CA VAL A 158 -0.53 -8.51 7.42
C VAL A 158 0.72 -7.63 7.60
N GLU A 159 1.91 -8.21 7.54
CA GLU A 159 3.17 -7.48 7.69
C GLU A 159 3.33 -6.42 6.60
N VAL A 160 3.14 -6.79 5.32
CA VAL A 160 3.24 -5.88 4.17
C VAL A 160 2.15 -4.82 4.22
N ALA A 161 0.88 -5.21 4.43
CA ALA A 161 -0.23 -4.27 4.53
C ALA A 161 -0.03 -3.26 5.68
N THR A 162 0.48 -3.72 6.84
CA THR A 162 0.69 -2.85 7.99
C THR A 162 1.81 -1.84 7.74
N ARG A 163 2.92 -2.25 7.15
CA ARG A 163 4.01 -1.32 6.79
C ARG A 163 3.54 -0.26 5.80
N SER A 164 2.75 -0.65 4.80
CA SER A 164 2.20 0.28 3.82
C SER A 164 1.19 1.25 4.44
N ALA A 165 0.30 0.76 5.32
CA ALA A 165 -0.65 1.59 6.06
C ALA A 165 0.07 2.57 7.01
N ALA A 166 1.15 2.12 7.69
CA ALA A 166 1.98 2.96 8.53
C ALA A 166 2.66 4.08 7.73
N ALA A 167 3.23 3.77 6.57
CA ALA A 167 3.84 4.75 5.70
C ALA A 167 2.82 5.81 5.25
N SER A 168 1.63 5.38 4.80
CA SER A 168 0.54 6.31 4.43
C SER A 168 0.13 7.18 5.60
N LEU A 169 -0.02 6.61 6.81
CA LEU A 169 -0.36 7.34 8.03
C LEU A 169 0.68 8.42 8.38
N LEU A 170 1.95 8.15 8.10
CA LEU A 170 3.08 9.04 8.35
C LEU A 170 3.35 10.02 7.19
N GLY A 171 2.48 10.05 6.17
CA GLY A 171 2.66 10.90 4.99
C GLY A 171 3.86 10.50 4.12
N LYS A 172 4.34 9.26 4.28
CA LYS A 172 5.42 8.69 3.46
C LYS A 172 4.85 7.92 2.28
N THR A 173 5.62 7.80 1.23
CA THR A 173 5.31 6.84 0.17
C THR A 173 5.34 5.43 0.76
N PRO A 174 4.25 4.64 0.64
CA PRO A 174 4.26 3.28 1.12
C PRO A 174 5.46 2.53 0.55
N PRO A 175 6.12 1.66 1.35
CA PRO A 175 7.11 0.76 0.80
C PRO A 175 6.42 -0.07 -0.27
N GLN A 176 6.89 0.06 -1.49
CA GLN A 176 6.42 -0.76 -2.59
C GLN A 176 6.85 -2.19 -2.28
N PRO A 177 5.95 -3.19 -2.28
CA PRO A 177 6.36 -4.57 -2.13
C PRO A 177 7.49 -4.87 -3.13
N PRO A 178 8.50 -5.64 -2.78
CA PRO A 178 9.59 -5.97 -3.68
C PRO A 178 9.11 -6.59 -5.01
N ASP A 179 7.90 -7.16 -5.02
CA ASP A 179 7.25 -7.71 -6.21
C ASP A 179 6.32 -6.72 -6.96
N SER A 180 6.07 -5.51 -6.43
CA SER A 180 5.37 -4.43 -7.13
C SER A 180 6.33 -3.48 -7.87
N ALA A 181 7.58 -3.87 -7.99
CA ALA A 181 8.53 -3.27 -8.92
C ALA A 181 8.15 -3.67 -10.36
N GLY A 182 7.00 -3.23 -10.81
CA GLY A 182 6.47 -3.49 -12.15
C GLY A 182 5.35 -4.53 -12.15
N ALA A 183 4.36 -4.32 -12.99
CA ALA A 183 3.42 -5.37 -13.32
C ALA A 183 4.19 -6.55 -13.91
N THR A 184 3.81 -7.78 -13.53
CA THR A 184 4.36 -8.97 -14.19
C THR A 184 3.56 -9.22 -15.46
N PHE A 185 4.23 -9.21 -16.59
CA PHE A 185 3.67 -9.47 -17.89
C PHE A 185 4.18 -10.83 -18.39
N LEU A 186 3.32 -11.60 -19.02
CA LEU A 186 3.71 -12.77 -19.78
C LEU A 186 3.93 -12.34 -21.23
N VAL A 187 5.17 -12.38 -21.68
CA VAL A 187 5.53 -12.15 -23.09
C VAL A 187 5.61 -13.50 -23.79
N ILE A 188 4.76 -13.70 -24.79
CA ILE A 188 4.78 -14.90 -25.64
C ILE A 188 5.39 -14.48 -26.98
N ALA A 189 6.50 -15.09 -27.36
CA ALA A 189 7.18 -14.77 -28.61
C ALA A 189 7.64 -16.03 -29.34
N PRO A 190 7.70 -16.01 -30.68
CA PRO A 190 8.29 -17.10 -31.43
C PRO A 190 9.79 -17.21 -31.12
N ALA A 191 10.28 -18.42 -30.90
CA ALA A 191 11.69 -18.70 -30.67
C ALA A 191 12.01 -20.08 -31.29
N ARG A 192 13.10 -20.14 -32.03
CA ARG A 192 13.53 -21.38 -32.71
C ARG A 192 14.37 -22.28 -31.82
N SER A 193 14.92 -21.72 -30.77
CA SER A 193 15.78 -22.42 -29.80
C SER A 193 15.64 -21.83 -28.40
N PHE A 194 16.05 -22.59 -27.40
CA PHE A 194 16.11 -22.11 -26.00
C PHE A 194 17.10 -20.94 -25.84
N ALA A 195 18.18 -20.92 -26.61
CA ALA A 195 19.12 -19.80 -26.64
C ALA A 195 18.46 -18.50 -27.14
N GLU A 196 17.60 -18.62 -28.17
CA GLU A 196 16.84 -17.47 -28.68
C GLU A 196 15.79 -16.99 -27.66
N ALA A 197 15.15 -17.88 -26.91
CA ALA A 197 14.26 -17.53 -25.82
C ALA A 197 14.98 -16.72 -24.72
N HIS A 198 16.19 -17.13 -24.36
CA HIS A 198 17.02 -16.39 -23.41
C HIS A 198 17.48 -15.02 -23.96
N ALA A 199 17.77 -14.93 -25.25
CA ALA A 199 18.11 -13.65 -25.90
C ALA A 199 16.89 -12.70 -25.87
N LEU A 200 15.68 -13.21 -26.05
CA LEU A 200 14.44 -12.43 -25.89
C LEU A 200 14.26 -11.94 -24.45
N ALA A 201 14.48 -12.79 -23.46
CA ALA A 201 14.45 -12.37 -22.07
C ALA A 201 15.51 -11.29 -21.74
N ALA A 202 16.71 -11.39 -22.34
CA ALA A 202 17.71 -10.33 -22.24
C ALA A 202 17.23 -9.03 -22.87
N SER A 203 16.60 -9.10 -24.08
CA SER A 203 16.03 -7.92 -24.74
C SER A 203 14.93 -7.23 -23.91
N CYS A 204 14.12 -7.98 -23.15
CA CYS A 204 13.15 -7.41 -22.21
C CYS A 204 13.86 -6.62 -21.08
N ARG A 205 14.97 -7.11 -20.56
CA ARG A 205 15.79 -6.39 -19.58
C ARG A 205 16.41 -5.13 -20.16
N ASP A 206 16.93 -5.20 -21.38
CA ASP A 206 17.48 -4.06 -22.10
C ASP A 206 16.39 -3.02 -22.45
N ALA A 207 15.14 -3.43 -22.54
CA ALA A 207 13.97 -2.56 -22.70
C ALA A 207 13.50 -1.93 -21.37
N GLY A 208 14.22 -2.19 -20.25
CA GLY A 208 13.97 -1.58 -18.95
C GLY A 208 13.17 -2.47 -17.97
N ALA A 209 13.00 -3.75 -18.27
CA ALA A 209 12.42 -4.67 -17.30
C ALA A 209 13.37 -4.92 -16.12
N SER A 210 12.85 -4.88 -14.91
CA SER A 210 13.61 -5.16 -13.68
C SER A 210 13.99 -6.64 -13.56
N ASN A 211 13.14 -7.52 -14.14
CA ASN A 211 13.40 -8.94 -14.27
C ASN A 211 12.76 -9.49 -15.54
N ALA A 212 13.41 -10.46 -16.17
CA ALA A 212 12.84 -11.22 -17.27
C ALA A 212 13.45 -12.64 -17.25
N SER A 213 12.61 -13.66 -17.21
CA SER A 213 13.01 -15.08 -17.18
C SER A 213 12.13 -15.91 -18.08
N VAL A 214 12.73 -16.89 -18.75
CA VAL A 214 11.98 -17.87 -19.57
C VAL A 214 11.27 -18.82 -18.61
N SER A 215 9.94 -18.78 -18.59
CA SER A 215 9.11 -19.70 -17.79
C SER A 215 8.79 -20.98 -18.55
N ARG A 216 8.67 -20.90 -19.88
CA ARG A 216 8.39 -22.06 -20.71
C ARG A 216 8.96 -21.89 -22.12
N PHE A 217 9.42 -23.00 -22.71
CA PHE A 217 9.77 -23.08 -24.11
C PHE A 217 9.20 -24.37 -24.70
N ALA A 218 8.23 -24.25 -25.59
CA ALA A 218 7.59 -25.39 -26.26
C ALA A 218 6.98 -24.99 -27.61
N GLY A 219 6.97 -25.88 -28.55
CA GLY A 219 6.26 -25.70 -29.85
C GLY A 219 6.76 -24.48 -30.65
N GLY A 220 8.03 -24.11 -30.52
CA GLY A 220 8.59 -22.95 -31.24
C GLY A 220 8.16 -21.61 -30.67
N ARG A 221 7.66 -21.57 -29.41
CA ARG A 221 7.28 -20.37 -28.67
C ARG A 221 7.99 -20.34 -27.32
N ALA A 222 8.41 -19.15 -26.92
CA ALA A 222 8.92 -18.86 -25.59
C ALA A 222 7.88 -18.08 -24.79
N GLU A 223 7.65 -18.49 -23.55
CA GLU A 223 6.89 -17.75 -22.54
C GLU A 223 7.91 -17.13 -21.58
N ILE A 224 7.87 -15.82 -21.43
CA ILE A 224 8.84 -15.06 -20.65
C ILE A 224 8.08 -14.25 -19.62
N ASP A 225 8.34 -14.50 -18.34
CA ASP A 225 7.82 -13.69 -17.25
C ASP A 225 8.67 -12.43 -17.10
N VAL A 226 8.03 -11.27 -17.25
CA VAL A 226 8.70 -9.96 -17.29
C VAL A 226 8.12 -9.06 -16.22
N SER A 227 8.96 -8.57 -15.30
CA SER A 227 8.60 -7.53 -14.33
C SER A 227 8.99 -6.16 -14.88
N TYR A 228 8.01 -5.28 -15.11
CA TYR A 228 8.22 -3.97 -15.71
C TYR A 228 7.42 -2.89 -14.99
N SER A 229 8.03 -1.75 -14.71
CA SER A 229 7.42 -0.65 -13.94
C SER A 229 6.39 0.19 -14.71
N GLY A 230 6.28 -0.02 -16.03
CA GLY A 230 5.32 0.67 -16.89
C GLY A 230 4.13 -0.21 -17.30
N SER A 231 3.36 0.25 -18.28
CA SER A 231 2.27 -0.53 -18.88
C SER A 231 2.80 -1.57 -19.88
N ALA A 232 1.98 -2.61 -20.16
CA ALA A 232 2.30 -3.62 -21.19
C ALA A 232 2.59 -2.99 -22.57
N ARG A 233 1.85 -1.93 -22.92
CA ARG A 233 2.06 -1.19 -24.17
C ARG A 233 3.40 -0.45 -24.22
N GLN A 234 3.85 0.10 -23.08
CA GLN A 234 5.17 0.74 -22.98
C GLN A 234 6.29 -0.29 -23.07
N LEU A 235 6.16 -1.43 -22.41
CA LEU A 235 7.11 -2.54 -22.53
C LEU A 235 7.20 -3.03 -23.98
N LEU A 236 6.04 -3.25 -24.62
CA LEU A 236 6.00 -3.70 -26.02
C LEU A 236 6.67 -2.68 -26.95
N ALA A 237 6.37 -1.39 -26.81
CA ALA A 237 7.00 -0.34 -27.61
C ALA A 237 8.52 -0.29 -27.43
N ALA A 238 9.00 -0.41 -26.17
CA ALA A 238 10.43 -0.43 -25.84
C ALA A 238 11.11 -1.70 -26.41
N LEU A 239 10.43 -2.85 -26.35
CA LEU A 239 10.94 -4.10 -26.90
C LEU A 239 11.03 -4.06 -28.43
N LEU A 240 10.00 -3.58 -29.12
CA LEU A 240 10.00 -3.43 -30.59
C LEU A 240 11.04 -2.42 -31.07
N ALA A 241 11.31 -1.38 -30.29
CA ALA A 241 12.40 -0.43 -30.62
C ALA A 241 13.80 -1.10 -30.58
N LYS A 242 13.98 -2.12 -29.72
CA LYS A 242 15.23 -2.90 -29.60
C LYS A 242 15.29 -4.10 -30.56
N ARG A 243 14.13 -4.63 -30.91
CA ARG A 243 13.96 -5.84 -31.75
C ARG A 243 12.94 -5.56 -32.86
N PRO A 244 13.34 -4.82 -33.90
CA PRO A 244 12.46 -4.49 -35.04
C PRO A 244 12.08 -5.69 -35.90
N ASP A 245 12.72 -6.84 -35.67
CA ASP A 245 12.39 -8.12 -36.27
C ASP A 245 11.11 -8.78 -35.68
N LEU A 246 10.69 -8.33 -34.48
CA LEU A 246 9.42 -8.75 -33.87
C LEU A 246 8.26 -7.92 -34.42
N LYS A 247 7.11 -8.56 -34.58
CA LYS A 247 5.86 -7.91 -34.97
C LYS A 247 4.82 -8.20 -33.92
N GLU A 248 3.95 -7.23 -33.64
CA GLU A 248 2.80 -7.43 -32.78
C GLU A 248 1.80 -8.33 -33.51
N GLU A 249 1.45 -9.46 -32.89
CA GLU A 249 0.38 -10.33 -33.35
C GLU A 249 -0.84 -10.10 -32.44
N THR A 250 -1.90 -9.52 -32.99
CA THR A 250 -3.17 -9.35 -32.28
C THR A 250 -3.89 -10.69 -32.30
N VAL A 251 -4.08 -11.31 -31.14
CA VAL A 251 -4.95 -12.49 -31.00
C VAL A 251 -6.38 -11.95 -30.84
N GLU A 252 -7.22 -12.19 -31.86
CA GLU A 252 -8.67 -11.97 -31.81
C GLU A 252 -9.36 -13.02 -30.93
#